data_4f77bdd9629fb8ba964b5199e4651d63
#
_entry.id   4f77bdd9629fb8ba964b5199e4651d63
#
_cell.length_a   1.000
_cell.length_b   1.000
_cell.length_c   1.000
_cell.angle_alpha   90.00
_cell.angle_beta   90.00
_cell.angle_gamma   90.00
#
_symmetry.space_group_name_H-M   'P 1'
#
loop_
_entity.id
_entity.type
_entity.pdbx_description
1 polymer ?
#
loop_
_entity_poly.entity_id
_entity_poly.type
_entity_poly.pdbx_seq_one_letter_code
_entity_poly.pdbx_strand_id
1 'polypeptide(L)'
;MPPQRVYDQIFIDGTYTAAGCLLVAASSDHVIAWHWTKHETAHAYTQLLRKIAEPLCVVLDGGQGALTAIKACWPNAMIQRCLVHAQRVIRRYTTSRPRTDAGKTIYALALKLTRVTTLEQAREWTLRLHDFGQVFKTFLNEKTPVPKERRTLNNQWEWTHLRVRKAYNSLLHLSRNNWLFTYLKPPPNALDPKRWASTTNSLEGGINAQLKRIADAHRGRSGERQRKMLEWYLHTKKQLPDDPLNIARQCNYGQDQLAKVNDLAEEDHNKADQETGRPAFYDNAIPTEYEHSIGIRKGPMK
;
A
#
# COMPACT_ATOMS: atom_id res chain seq x y z
N MET A 1 -3.11 -1.74 27.50
CA MET A 1 -2.38 -1.24 26.33
C MET A 1 -0.97 -1.77 26.41
N PRO A 2 -0.37 -2.32 25.35
CA PRO A 2 1.05 -2.64 25.37
C PRO A 2 1.83 -1.35 25.68
N PRO A 3 2.96 -1.42 26.39
CA PRO A 3 3.78 -0.25 26.65
C PRO A 3 4.09 0.43 25.32
N GLN A 4 4.05 1.76 25.28
CA GLN A 4 4.37 2.55 24.09
C GLN A 4 5.86 2.35 23.73
N ARG A 5 6.13 1.25 23.04
CA ARG A 5 7.49 0.94 22.59
C ARG A 5 7.83 1.81 21.41
N VAL A 6 8.93 2.52 21.51
CA VAL A 6 9.53 3.22 20.37
C VAL A 6 10.29 2.20 19.53
N TYR A 7 9.98 2.14 18.25
CA TYR A 7 10.64 1.27 17.27
C TYR A 7 11.73 2.02 16.51
N ASP A 8 12.82 1.34 16.21
CA ASP A 8 13.88 1.91 15.37
C ASP A 8 13.36 2.19 13.97
N GLN A 9 12.72 1.20 13.36
CA GLN A 9 12.06 1.34 12.06
C GLN A 9 10.68 0.72 12.04
N ILE A 10 9.74 1.41 11.41
CA ILE A 10 8.41 0.91 11.09
C ILE A 10 8.23 0.92 9.57
N PHE A 11 7.71 -0.17 9.03
CA PHE A 11 7.31 -0.31 7.64
C PHE A 11 5.80 -0.09 7.54
N ILE A 12 5.37 0.75 6.61
CA ILE A 12 3.95 1.03 6.38
C ILE A 12 3.62 0.75 4.91
N ASP A 13 2.56 -0.01 4.68
CA ASP A 13 2.05 -0.31 3.35
C ASP A 13 0.55 -0.59 3.38
N GLY A 14 -0.12 -0.41 2.23
CA GLY A 14 -1.51 -0.70 2.03
C GLY A 14 -1.70 -1.90 1.09
N THR A 15 -2.67 -2.77 1.41
CA THR A 15 -3.05 -3.90 0.56
C THR A 15 -4.54 -3.83 0.26
N TYR A 16 -4.89 -3.78 -1.03
CA TYR A 16 -6.28 -3.83 -1.49
C TYR A 16 -6.77 -5.27 -1.60
N THR A 17 -7.94 -5.52 -1.05
CA THR A 17 -8.67 -6.80 -1.09
C THR A 17 -10.13 -6.56 -1.43
N ALA A 18 -10.92 -7.62 -1.62
CA ALA A 18 -12.36 -7.49 -1.79
C ALA A 18 -13.05 -6.89 -0.55
N ALA A 19 -12.45 -7.04 0.64
CA ALA A 19 -12.96 -6.47 1.89
C ALA A 19 -12.62 -4.97 2.08
N GLY A 20 -11.83 -4.38 1.18
CA GLY A 20 -11.37 -2.99 1.25
C GLY A 20 -9.84 -2.87 1.25
N CYS A 21 -9.36 -1.71 1.65
CA CYS A 21 -7.92 -1.45 1.80
C CYS A 21 -7.50 -1.72 3.25
N LEU A 22 -6.51 -2.57 3.43
CA LEU A 22 -5.91 -2.91 4.70
C LEU A 22 -4.56 -2.22 4.82
N LEU A 23 -4.46 -1.23 5.70
CA LEU A 23 -3.20 -0.56 6.05
C LEU A 23 -2.52 -1.35 7.16
N VAL A 24 -1.25 -1.67 6.98
CA VAL A 24 -0.45 -2.43 7.95
C VAL A 24 0.78 -1.63 8.33
N ALA A 25 1.06 -1.56 9.62
CA ALA A 25 2.32 -1.10 10.17
C ALA A 25 3.02 -2.29 10.85
N ALA A 26 4.26 -2.53 10.48
CA ALA A 26 5.06 -3.65 11.00
C ALA A 26 6.49 -3.21 11.31
N SER A 27 7.14 -3.92 12.23
CA SER A 27 8.60 -3.92 12.37
C SER A 27 9.22 -4.90 11.36
N SER A 28 10.52 -5.10 11.41
CA SER A 28 11.20 -6.17 10.64
C SER A 28 10.68 -7.57 10.99
N ASP A 29 10.18 -7.77 12.21
CA ASP A 29 9.96 -9.09 12.80
C ASP A 29 8.47 -9.40 13.05
N HIS A 30 7.62 -8.37 13.25
CA HIS A 30 6.22 -8.58 13.63
C HIS A 30 5.30 -7.43 13.21
N VAL A 31 4.00 -7.70 13.17
CA VAL A 31 2.94 -6.72 12.94
C VAL A 31 2.74 -5.90 14.22
N ILE A 32 2.70 -4.58 14.08
CA ILE A 32 2.48 -3.64 15.20
C ILE A 32 0.99 -3.28 15.28
N ALA A 33 0.43 -2.81 14.16
CA ALA A 33 -0.96 -2.39 14.09
C ALA A 33 -1.49 -2.45 12.65
N TRP A 34 -2.82 -2.42 12.52
CA TRP A 34 -3.49 -2.30 11.22
C TRP A 34 -4.76 -1.48 11.31
N HIS A 35 -5.22 -1.02 10.14
CA HIS A 35 -6.45 -0.26 10.01
C HIS A 35 -7.13 -0.55 8.66
N TRP A 36 -8.44 -0.80 8.71
CA TRP A 36 -9.26 -0.97 7.51
C TRP A 36 -9.81 0.36 7.03
N THR A 37 -9.80 0.54 5.73
CA THR A 37 -10.32 1.74 5.06
C THR A 37 -10.82 1.39 3.65
N LYS A 38 -11.50 2.32 3.00
CA LYS A 38 -11.85 2.19 1.59
C LYS A 38 -10.68 2.58 0.67
N HIS A 39 -9.92 3.60 1.06
CA HIS A 39 -8.84 4.18 0.25
C HIS A 39 -7.67 4.62 1.14
N GLU A 40 -6.47 4.64 0.58
CA GLU A 40 -5.24 5.11 1.23
C GLU A 40 -5.21 6.64 1.35
N THR A 41 -6.00 7.18 2.26
CA THR A 41 -6.08 8.63 2.53
C THR A 41 -5.20 9.02 3.72
N ALA A 42 -4.84 10.30 3.82
CA ALA A 42 -4.11 10.82 4.98
C ALA A 42 -4.88 10.56 6.29
N HIS A 43 -6.21 10.71 6.28
CA HIS A 43 -7.06 10.41 7.43
C HIS A 43 -6.95 8.95 7.86
N ALA A 44 -7.02 7.99 6.92
CA ALA A 44 -6.92 6.57 7.22
C ALA A 44 -5.55 6.21 7.82
N TYR A 45 -4.48 6.74 7.26
CA TYR A 45 -3.14 6.58 7.83
C TYR A 45 -3.04 7.22 9.23
N THR A 46 -3.62 8.39 9.47
CA THR A 46 -3.67 9.02 10.80
C THR A 46 -4.33 8.09 11.83
N GLN A 47 -5.42 7.40 11.46
CA GLN A 47 -6.08 6.43 12.36
C GLN A 47 -5.18 5.22 12.67
N LEU A 48 -4.33 4.80 11.75
CA LEU A 48 -3.34 3.76 12.00
C LEU A 48 -2.23 4.28 12.92
N LEU A 49 -1.63 5.43 12.58
CA LEU A 49 -0.44 5.96 13.25
C LEU A 49 -0.71 6.35 14.72
N ARG A 50 -1.90 6.84 15.03
CA ARG A 50 -2.32 7.15 16.42
C ARG A 50 -2.30 5.97 17.38
N LYS A 51 -2.26 4.74 16.86
CA LYS A 51 -2.17 3.50 17.67
C LYS A 51 -0.74 3.15 18.07
N ILE A 52 0.25 3.89 17.56
CA ILE A 52 1.67 3.53 17.63
C ILE A 52 2.45 4.75 18.11
N ALA A 53 3.41 4.54 19.00
CA ALA A 53 4.35 5.60 19.39
C ALA A 53 5.21 6.03 18.20
N GLU A 54 5.62 7.30 18.16
CA GLU A 54 6.50 7.82 17.12
C GLU A 54 7.80 7.01 17.04
N PRO A 55 8.12 6.38 15.89
CA PRO A 55 9.35 5.61 15.69
C PRO A 55 10.54 6.53 15.36
N LEU A 56 11.75 5.99 15.38
CA LEU A 56 12.92 6.74 14.91
C LEU A 56 12.88 6.94 13.39
N CYS A 57 12.41 5.94 12.64
CA CYS A 57 12.32 6.01 11.19
C CYS A 57 11.10 5.26 10.63
N VAL A 58 10.53 5.78 9.55
CA VAL A 58 9.45 5.14 8.80
C VAL A 58 9.91 4.82 7.40
N VAL A 59 9.73 3.57 6.99
CA VAL A 59 9.98 3.12 5.61
C VAL A 59 8.65 3.00 4.89
N LEU A 60 8.48 3.74 3.77
CA LEU A 60 7.23 3.75 3.00
C LEU A 60 7.46 3.73 1.48
N ASP A 61 6.43 3.30 0.77
CA ASP A 61 6.42 3.25 -0.70
C ASP A 61 6.28 4.62 -1.38
N GLY A 62 5.84 5.65 -0.63
CA GLY A 62 5.70 7.05 -1.03
C GLY A 62 4.31 7.46 -1.45
N GLY A 63 3.30 6.79 -0.96
CA GLY A 63 1.93 7.27 -1.02
C GLY A 63 1.81 8.65 -0.36
N GLN A 64 1.20 9.62 -1.04
CA GLN A 64 1.07 10.99 -0.53
C GLN A 64 0.26 11.04 0.77
N GLY A 65 -0.77 10.18 0.87
CA GLY A 65 -1.59 10.08 2.09
C GLY A 65 -0.78 9.65 3.31
N ALA A 66 0.07 8.63 3.15
CA ALA A 66 0.96 8.17 4.21
C ALA A 66 1.95 9.28 4.65
N LEU A 67 2.58 9.95 3.68
CA LEU A 67 3.54 11.02 3.96
C LEU A 67 2.91 12.20 4.72
N THR A 68 1.71 12.60 4.33
CA THR A 68 0.97 13.67 5.01
C THR A 68 0.64 13.29 6.45
N ALA A 69 0.16 12.06 6.66
CA ALA A 69 -0.17 11.56 8.00
C ALA A 69 1.07 11.44 8.90
N ILE A 70 2.19 10.93 8.35
CA ILE A 70 3.45 10.80 9.09
C ILE A 70 3.94 12.17 9.57
N LYS A 71 3.99 13.16 8.69
CA LYS A 71 4.41 14.51 9.06
C LYS A 71 3.53 15.16 10.13
N ALA A 72 2.25 14.83 10.15
CA ALA A 72 1.31 15.36 11.14
C ALA A 72 1.36 14.60 12.48
N CYS A 73 1.50 13.28 12.46
CA CYS A 73 1.46 12.44 13.66
C CYS A 73 2.84 12.23 14.30
N TRP A 74 3.89 12.16 13.46
CA TRP A 74 5.26 11.82 13.84
C TRP A 74 6.26 12.82 13.25
N PRO A 75 6.25 14.08 13.73
CA PRO A 75 7.03 15.17 13.14
C PRO A 75 8.56 14.97 13.25
N ASN A 76 9.02 14.18 14.22
CA ASN A 76 10.44 13.90 14.44
C ASN A 76 10.93 12.61 13.78
N ALA A 77 10.01 11.78 13.29
CA ALA A 77 10.37 10.52 12.65
C ALA A 77 11.11 10.76 11.33
N MET A 78 12.26 10.14 11.18
CA MET A 78 12.98 10.15 9.91
C MET A 78 12.21 9.34 8.87
N ILE A 79 12.31 9.78 7.62
CA ILE A 79 11.64 9.12 6.50
C ILE A 79 12.67 8.41 5.63
N GLN A 80 12.45 7.11 5.38
CA GLN A 80 13.14 6.35 4.38
C GLN A 80 12.18 6.00 3.25
N ARG A 81 12.47 6.44 2.06
CA ARG A 81 11.75 6.03 0.85
C ARG A 81 12.17 4.62 0.46
N CYS A 82 11.24 3.71 0.25
CA CYS A 82 11.56 2.39 -0.29
C CYS A 82 12.30 2.52 -1.63
N LEU A 83 13.56 2.08 -1.66
CA LEU A 83 14.43 2.24 -2.84
C LEU A 83 13.94 1.43 -4.04
N VAL A 84 13.35 0.25 -3.80
CA VAL A 84 12.75 -0.57 -4.86
C VAL A 84 11.56 0.18 -5.49
N HIS A 85 10.70 0.82 -4.69
CA HIS A 85 9.61 1.63 -5.22
C HIS A 85 10.11 2.87 -5.96
N ALA A 86 11.14 3.56 -5.45
CA ALA A 86 11.76 4.67 -6.17
C ALA A 86 12.29 4.21 -7.53
N GLN A 87 12.98 3.07 -7.60
CA GLN A 87 13.44 2.46 -8.84
C GLN A 87 12.29 2.10 -9.80
N ARG A 88 11.20 1.50 -9.29
CA ARG A 88 10.00 1.17 -10.08
C ARG A 88 9.34 2.41 -10.69
N VAL A 89 9.32 3.54 -9.95
CA VAL A 89 8.82 4.82 -10.47
C VAL A 89 9.65 5.30 -11.65
N ILE A 90 10.99 5.25 -11.55
CA ILE A 90 11.87 5.65 -12.66
C ILE A 90 11.66 4.73 -13.88
N ARG A 91 11.62 3.40 -13.67
CA ARG A 91 11.31 2.44 -14.73
C ARG A 91 9.97 2.73 -15.43
N ARG A 92 8.96 3.18 -14.71
CA ARG A 92 7.66 3.57 -15.27
C ARG A 92 7.78 4.77 -16.21
N TYR A 93 8.65 5.73 -15.88
CA TYR A 93 8.90 6.90 -16.72
C TYR A 93 9.82 6.60 -17.90
N THR A 94 10.90 5.83 -17.71
CA THR A 94 11.92 5.58 -18.73
C THR A 94 11.68 4.33 -19.56
N THR A 95 10.81 3.41 -19.11
CA THR A 95 10.69 2.01 -19.53
C THR A 95 11.90 1.17 -19.09
N SER A 96 11.89 -0.15 -19.40
CA SER A 96 13.03 -1.04 -19.13
C SER A 96 14.13 -0.96 -20.20
N ARG A 97 13.82 -0.34 -21.35
CA ARG A 97 14.72 -0.18 -22.51
C ARG A 97 14.64 1.26 -23.02
N PRO A 98 15.22 2.23 -22.29
CA PRO A 98 15.21 3.63 -22.69
C PRO A 98 15.94 3.82 -24.01
N ARG A 99 15.40 4.68 -24.91
CA ARG A 99 16.00 4.93 -26.22
C ARG A 99 16.99 6.08 -26.20
N THR A 100 16.74 7.12 -25.40
CA THR A 100 17.60 8.31 -25.31
C THR A 100 18.74 8.09 -24.32
N ASP A 101 19.88 8.73 -24.52
CA ASP A 101 21.02 8.61 -23.61
C ASP A 101 20.71 9.16 -22.21
N ALA A 102 19.96 10.26 -22.12
CA ALA A 102 19.45 10.76 -20.86
C ALA A 102 18.55 9.69 -20.15
N GLY A 103 17.68 9.03 -20.92
CA GLY A 103 16.83 7.96 -20.37
C GLY A 103 17.64 6.75 -19.89
N LYS A 104 18.65 6.32 -20.66
CA LYS A 104 19.56 5.22 -20.29
C LYS A 104 20.34 5.56 -19.01
N THR A 105 20.89 6.77 -18.95
CA THR A 105 21.70 7.22 -17.82
C THR A 105 20.89 7.32 -16.53
N ILE A 106 19.71 7.96 -16.55
CA ILE A 106 18.87 8.07 -15.33
C ILE A 106 18.32 6.71 -14.88
N TYR A 107 18.01 5.81 -15.82
CA TYR A 107 17.59 4.47 -15.49
C TYR A 107 18.74 3.65 -14.87
N ALA A 108 19.95 3.71 -15.45
CA ALA A 108 21.14 3.08 -14.88
C ALA A 108 21.45 3.61 -13.47
N LEU A 109 21.28 4.92 -13.23
CA LEU A 109 21.44 5.52 -11.91
C LEU A 109 20.39 4.99 -10.93
N ALA A 110 19.14 4.85 -11.36
CA ALA A 110 18.07 4.27 -10.54
C ALA A 110 18.33 2.80 -10.19
N LEU A 111 18.89 2.01 -11.11
CA LEU A 111 19.27 0.62 -10.84
C LEU A 111 20.36 0.47 -9.77
N LYS A 112 21.18 1.48 -9.57
CA LYS A 112 22.23 1.49 -8.55
C LYS A 112 21.69 1.82 -7.15
N LEU A 113 20.49 2.39 -6.99
CA LEU A 113 19.93 2.79 -5.71
C LEU A 113 19.95 1.68 -4.67
N THR A 114 19.49 0.49 -5.04
CA THR A 114 19.40 -0.66 -4.13
C THR A 114 20.73 -1.32 -3.82
N ARG A 115 21.81 -0.88 -4.46
CA ARG A 115 23.17 -1.40 -4.26
C ARG A 115 24.04 -0.49 -3.39
N VAL A 116 23.52 0.67 -3.00
CA VAL A 116 24.22 1.58 -2.10
C VAL A 116 24.18 1.00 -0.70
N THR A 117 25.36 0.81 -0.09
CA THR A 117 25.51 0.22 1.25
C THR A 117 26.35 1.07 2.18
N THR A 118 27.04 2.10 1.66
CA THR A 118 27.87 2.99 2.45
C THR A 118 27.53 4.47 2.22
N LEU A 119 27.92 5.33 3.17
CA LEU A 119 27.74 6.76 3.03
C LEU A 119 28.54 7.35 1.86
N GLU A 120 29.70 6.80 1.57
CA GLU A 120 30.53 7.22 0.43
C GLU A 120 29.79 6.93 -0.89
N GLN A 121 29.29 5.73 -1.05
CA GLN A 121 28.47 5.36 -2.22
C GLN A 121 27.22 6.23 -2.34
N ALA A 122 26.58 6.60 -1.21
CA ALA A 122 25.43 7.49 -1.21
C ALA A 122 25.77 8.90 -1.67
N ARG A 123 26.95 9.42 -1.24
CA ARG A 123 27.48 10.71 -1.70
C ARG A 123 27.79 10.67 -3.19
N GLU A 124 28.51 9.65 -3.64
CA GLU A 124 28.84 9.47 -5.05
C GLU A 124 27.57 9.37 -5.91
N TRP A 125 26.58 8.61 -5.47
CA TRP A 125 25.30 8.49 -6.17
C TRP A 125 24.59 9.86 -6.28
N THR A 126 24.61 10.64 -5.20
CA THR A 126 23.99 11.96 -5.17
C THR A 126 24.71 12.95 -6.10
N LEU A 127 26.04 12.93 -6.14
CA LEU A 127 26.84 13.71 -7.09
C LEU A 127 26.50 13.34 -8.54
N ARG A 128 26.45 12.07 -8.86
CA ARG A 128 26.05 11.60 -10.21
C ARG A 128 24.64 12.03 -10.61
N LEU A 129 23.70 12.10 -9.66
CA LEU A 129 22.37 12.65 -9.93
C LEU A 129 22.43 14.15 -10.24
N HIS A 130 23.25 14.88 -9.52
CA HIS A 130 23.47 16.30 -9.77
C HIS A 130 24.12 16.54 -11.15
N ASP A 131 25.19 15.80 -11.46
CA ASP A 131 25.91 15.87 -12.73
C ASP A 131 24.98 15.53 -13.91
N PHE A 132 24.11 14.53 -13.76
CA PHE A 132 23.07 14.22 -14.73
C PHE A 132 22.21 15.46 -15.03
N GLY A 133 21.79 16.19 -13.99
CA GLY A 133 21.00 17.41 -14.14
C GLY A 133 21.72 18.53 -14.89
N GLN A 134 23.06 18.63 -14.74
CA GLN A 134 23.87 19.61 -15.44
C GLN A 134 24.11 19.20 -16.90
N VAL A 135 24.58 17.97 -17.13
CA VAL A 135 24.87 17.44 -18.46
C VAL A 135 23.65 17.46 -19.38
N PHE A 136 22.49 17.05 -18.86
CA PHE A 136 21.26 16.97 -19.63
C PHE A 136 20.34 18.19 -19.45
N LYS A 137 20.85 19.32 -18.95
CA LYS A 137 20.06 20.53 -18.67
C LYS A 137 19.24 21.00 -19.86
N THR A 138 19.85 21.11 -21.04
CA THR A 138 19.19 21.54 -22.27
C THR A 138 18.10 20.55 -22.68
N PHE A 139 18.43 19.27 -22.73
CA PHE A 139 17.49 18.19 -23.02
C PHE A 139 16.27 18.17 -22.09
N LEU A 140 16.50 18.30 -20.78
CA LEU A 140 15.41 18.32 -19.80
C LEU A 140 14.52 19.57 -19.88
N ASN A 141 15.03 20.69 -20.44
CA ASN A 141 14.32 21.95 -20.55
C ASN A 141 13.79 22.23 -21.95
N GLU A 142 13.96 21.30 -22.88
CA GLU A 142 13.42 21.40 -24.22
C GLU A 142 11.88 21.43 -24.21
N LYS A 143 11.31 22.37 -24.96
CA LYS A 143 9.89 22.58 -25.08
C LYS A 143 9.45 22.48 -26.53
N THR A 144 8.34 21.81 -26.77
CA THR A 144 7.68 21.70 -28.08
C THR A 144 6.37 22.47 -28.06
N PRO A 145 6.03 23.25 -29.09
CA PRO A 145 4.72 23.88 -29.21
C PRO A 145 3.61 22.83 -29.23
N VAL A 146 2.55 23.06 -28.45
CA VAL A 146 1.35 22.20 -28.51
C VAL A 146 0.68 22.40 -29.87
N PRO A 147 0.26 21.30 -30.55
CA PRO A 147 -0.49 21.38 -31.78
C PRO A 147 -1.70 22.34 -31.68
N LYS A 148 -1.99 23.10 -32.75
CA LYS A 148 -3.03 24.15 -32.74
C LYS A 148 -4.38 23.65 -32.24
N GLU A 149 -4.75 22.40 -32.60
CA GLU A 149 -6.02 21.75 -32.25
C GLU A 149 -6.17 21.47 -30.71
N ARG A 150 -5.07 21.37 -30.00
CA ARG A 150 -5.04 21.09 -28.53
C ARG A 150 -4.54 22.27 -27.71
N ARG A 151 -4.27 23.41 -28.38
CA ARG A 151 -3.72 24.60 -27.71
C ARG A 151 -4.81 25.33 -26.92
N THR A 152 -4.52 25.67 -25.69
CA THR A 152 -5.34 26.51 -24.81
C THR A 152 -4.54 27.73 -24.35
N LEU A 153 -5.20 28.72 -23.76
CA LEU A 153 -4.53 29.93 -23.25
C LEU A 153 -3.41 29.58 -22.24
N ASN A 154 -3.62 28.52 -21.46
CA ASN A 154 -2.68 28.08 -20.41
C ASN A 154 -1.76 26.93 -20.83
N ASN A 155 -1.93 26.36 -22.02
CA ASN A 155 -1.16 25.22 -22.50
C ASN A 155 -0.67 25.43 -23.93
N GLN A 156 0.30 26.32 -24.10
CA GLN A 156 0.90 26.65 -25.41
C GLN A 156 2.13 25.77 -25.70
N TRP A 157 2.79 25.26 -24.66
CA TRP A 157 4.02 24.50 -24.74
C TRP A 157 3.93 23.25 -23.87
N GLU A 158 4.55 22.19 -24.33
CA GLU A 158 4.75 20.97 -23.53
C GLU A 158 6.24 20.62 -23.47
N TRP A 159 6.64 19.90 -22.41
CA TRP A 159 8.01 19.44 -22.30
C TRP A 159 8.24 18.31 -23.30
N THR A 160 9.19 18.48 -24.24
CA THR A 160 9.56 17.48 -25.26
C THR A 160 9.91 16.14 -24.61
N HIS A 161 10.66 16.20 -23.51
CA HIS A 161 11.15 15.03 -22.79
C HIS A 161 10.50 14.89 -21.41
N LEU A 162 9.19 15.13 -21.31
CA LEU A 162 8.43 15.15 -20.05
C LEU A 162 8.68 13.92 -19.16
N ARG A 163 8.76 12.72 -19.74
CA ARG A 163 8.93 11.48 -18.99
C ARG A 163 10.30 11.42 -18.30
N VAL A 164 11.38 11.69 -19.03
CA VAL A 164 12.74 11.71 -18.45
C VAL A 164 12.86 12.84 -17.44
N ARG A 165 12.29 14.02 -17.71
CA ARG A 165 12.20 15.12 -16.77
C ARG A 165 11.48 14.73 -15.47
N LYS A 166 10.35 14.02 -15.55
CA LYS A 166 9.63 13.50 -14.36
C LYS A 166 10.48 12.49 -13.59
N ALA A 167 11.20 11.61 -14.29
CA ALA A 167 12.12 10.66 -13.67
C ALA A 167 13.21 11.38 -12.85
N TYR A 168 13.89 12.34 -13.46
CA TYR A 168 14.92 13.16 -12.80
C TYR A 168 14.36 13.92 -11.61
N ASN A 169 13.26 14.66 -11.79
CA ASN A 169 12.65 15.45 -10.72
C ASN A 169 12.18 14.59 -9.55
N SER A 170 11.71 13.37 -9.81
CA SER A 170 11.34 12.42 -8.76
C SER A 170 12.54 12.04 -7.89
N LEU A 171 13.67 11.66 -8.48
CA LEU A 171 14.89 11.34 -7.73
C LEU A 171 15.47 12.56 -7.03
N LEU A 172 15.47 13.70 -7.70
CA LEU A 172 15.97 14.97 -7.15
C LEU A 172 15.15 15.39 -5.92
N HIS A 173 13.81 15.26 -5.99
CA HIS A 173 12.92 15.53 -4.85
C HIS A 173 13.25 14.63 -3.65
N LEU A 174 13.41 13.33 -3.87
CA LEU A 174 13.76 12.39 -2.81
C LEU A 174 15.14 12.66 -2.21
N SER A 175 16.12 13.00 -3.06
CA SER A 175 17.48 13.35 -2.63
C SER A 175 17.52 14.63 -1.81
N ARG A 176 16.83 15.70 -2.25
CA ARG A 176 16.74 16.98 -1.54
C ARG A 176 16.08 16.88 -0.17
N ASN A 177 15.12 15.96 -0.01
CA ASN A 177 14.48 15.72 1.28
C ASN A 177 15.24 14.71 2.15
N ASN A 178 16.39 14.22 1.73
CA ASN A 178 17.18 13.20 2.42
C ASN A 178 16.42 11.87 2.68
N TRP A 179 15.48 11.47 1.80
CA TRP A 179 14.64 10.27 1.99
C TRP A 179 15.19 9.00 1.34
N LEU A 180 16.31 9.08 0.62
CA LEU A 180 16.89 7.93 -0.10
C LEU A 180 17.82 7.08 0.76
N PHE A 181 18.64 7.71 1.58
CA PHE A 181 19.74 7.04 2.29
C PHE A 181 19.68 7.24 3.80
N THR A 182 18.48 7.41 4.34
CA THR A 182 18.24 7.56 5.78
C THR A 182 18.71 6.34 6.55
N TYR A 183 18.53 5.14 5.99
CA TYR A 183 18.97 3.87 6.59
C TYR A 183 20.48 3.77 6.83
N LEU A 184 21.29 4.60 6.19
CA LEU A 184 22.75 4.66 6.42
C LEU A 184 23.15 5.63 7.54
N LYS A 185 22.17 6.33 8.13
CA LYS A 185 22.38 7.36 9.16
C LYS A 185 21.45 7.12 10.36
N PRO A 186 21.46 5.93 10.98
CA PRO A 186 20.67 5.71 12.18
C PRO A 186 21.12 6.67 13.28
N PRO A 187 20.19 7.21 14.09
CA PRO A 187 20.53 8.11 15.18
C PRO A 187 21.23 7.32 16.32
N PRO A 188 21.95 8.01 17.22
CA PRO A 188 22.71 7.36 18.28
C PRO A 188 21.87 6.52 19.27
N ASN A 189 20.59 6.82 19.39
CA ASN A 189 19.64 6.09 20.24
C ASN A 189 18.95 4.90 19.54
N ALA A 190 19.36 4.53 18.32
CA ALA A 190 18.88 3.34 17.65
C ALA A 190 19.39 2.08 18.38
N LEU A 191 18.47 1.12 18.61
CA LEU A 191 18.77 -0.13 19.32
C LEU A 191 19.59 -1.10 18.45
N ASP A 192 19.23 -1.17 17.16
CA ASP A 192 19.92 -2.03 16.18
C ASP A 192 20.21 -1.30 14.86
N PRO A 193 21.20 -0.39 14.85
CA PRO A 193 21.51 0.44 13.70
C PRO A 193 21.95 -0.36 12.46
N LYS A 194 22.46 -1.59 12.62
CA LYS A 194 22.89 -2.44 11.52
C LYS A 194 21.74 -3.09 10.76
N ARG A 195 20.56 -3.16 11.34
CA ARG A 195 19.36 -3.78 10.75
C ARG A 195 18.45 -2.80 10.01
N TRP A 196 18.84 -1.53 9.90
CA TRP A 196 18.04 -0.55 9.20
C TRP A 196 17.90 -0.88 7.73
N ALA A 197 16.68 -1.06 7.30
CA ALA A 197 16.34 -1.46 5.93
C ALA A 197 16.07 -0.24 5.04
N SER A 198 16.46 -0.37 3.78
CA SER A 198 16.24 0.63 2.72
C SER A 198 14.96 0.39 1.92
N THR A 199 14.26 -0.74 2.18
CA THR A 199 13.11 -1.19 1.37
C THR A 199 12.00 -1.74 2.25
N THR A 200 10.78 -1.79 1.72
CA THR A 200 9.61 -2.44 2.33
C THR A 200 9.51 -3.93 2.00
N ASN A 201 10.55 -4.54 1.45
CA ASN A 201 10.52 -5.93 0.97
C ASN A 201 10.13 -6.95 2.05
N SER A 202 10.53 -6.73 3.31
CA SER A 202 10.14 -7.59 4.43
C SER A 202 8.62 -7.60 4.62
N LEU A 203 7.97 -6.44 4.50
CA LEU A 203 6.53 -6.32 4.58
C LEU A 203 5.85 -6.84 3.31
N GLU A 204 6.31 -6.42 2.11
CA GLU A 204 5.71 -6.80 0.83
C GLU A 204 5.83 -8.31 0.54
N GLY A 205 7.04 -8.88 0.66
CA GLY A 205 7.31 -10.30 0.41
C GLY A 205 6.90 -11.21 1.56
N GLY A 206 6.80 -10.67 2.77
CA GLY A 206 6.39 -11.39 3.98
C GLY A 206 4.88 -11.28 4.22
N ILE A 207 4.49 -10.30 5.04
CA ILE A 207 3.12 -10.14 5.55
C ILE A 207 2.12 -9.91 4.41
N ASN A 208 2.38 -8.95 3.52
CA ASN A 208 1.45 -8.59 2.46
C ASN A 208 1.28 -9.68 1.41
N ALA A 209 2.33 -10.45 1.11
CA ALA A 209 2.24 -11.60 0.22
C ALA A 209 1.30 -12.68 0.79
N GLN A 210 1.37 -12.95 2.08
CA GLN A 210 0.48 -13.90 2.73
C GLN A 210 -0.95 -13.37 2.83
N LEU A 211 -1.14 -12.09 3.14
CA LEU A 211 -2.47 -11.45 3.12
C LEU A 211 -3.14 -11.62 1.75
N LYS A 212 -2.40 -11.38 0.66
CA LYS A 212 -2.91 -11.59 -0.71
C LYS A 212 -3.27 -13.05 -0.98
N ARG A 213 -2.42 -14.00 -0.57
CA ARG A 213 -2.71 -15.44 -0.71
C ARG A 213 -3.98 -15.86 0.03
N ILE A 214 -4.16 -15.39 1.27
CA ILE A 214 -5.37 -15.66 2.06
C ILE A 214 -6.58 -15.03 1.38
N ALA A 215 -6.50 -13.77 0.94
CA ALA A 215 -7.57 -13.10 0.22
C ALA A 215 -7.95 -13.82 -1.07
N ASP A 216 -6.95 -14.27 -1.82
CA ASP A 216 -7.16 -15.04 -3.07
C ASP A 216 -7.77 -16.42 -2.84
N ALA A 217 -7.35 -17.14 -1.80
CA ALA A 217 -7.92 -18.44 -1.43
C ALA A 217 -9.39 -18.32 -1.00
N HIS A 218 -9.83 -17.13 -0.57
CA HIS A 218 -11.17 -16.87 -0.06
C HIS A 218 -11.98 -15.91 -0.92
N ARG A 219 -11.73 -15.85 -2.23
CA ARG A 219 -12.44 -14.95 -3.18
C ARG A 219 -13.95 -15.06 -3.16
N GLY A 220 -14.50 -16.25 -2.94
CA GLY A 220 -15.93 -16.51 -2.91
C GLY A 220 -16.62 -16.18 -1.58
N ARG A 221 -15.89 -15.70 -0.58
CA ARG A 221 -16.44 -15.34 0.73
C ARG A 221 -16.89 -13.88 0.78
N SER A 222 -17.86 -13.58 1.66
CA SER A 222 -18.26 -12.19 1.93
C SER A 222 -17.04 -11.37 2.39
N GLY A 223 -17.04 -10.07 2.08
CA GLY A 223 -15.95 -9.18 2.47
C GLY A 223 -15.69 -9.20 3.98
N GLU A 224 -16.71 -9.34 4.81
CA GLU A 224 -16.56 -9.41 6.26
C GLU A 224 -15.85 -10.70 6.71
N ARG A 225 -16.20 -11.86 6.15
CA ARG A 225 -15.48 -13.10 6.46
C ARG A 225 -14.03 -13.05 6.02
N GLN A 226 -13.77 -12.52 4.82
CA GLN A 226 -12.42 -12.30 4.34
C GLN A 226 -11.64 -11.38 5.30
N ARG A 227 -12.25 -10.27 5.73
CA ARG A 227 -11.68 -9.34 6.71
C ARG A 227 -11.28 -10.06 8.01
N LYS A 228 -12.20 -10.84 8.62
CA LYS A 228 -11.92 -11.58 9.86
C LYS A 228 -10.74 -12.55 9.69
N MET A 229 -10.63 -13.23 8.56
CA MET A 229 -9.51 -14.14 8.29
C MET A 229 -8.18 -13.41 8.16
N LEU A 230 -8.16 -12.25 7.50
CA LEU A 230 -6.96 -11.43 7.37
C LEU A 230 -6.54 -10.82 8.71
N GLU A 231 -7.49 -10.33 9.51
CA GLU A 231 -7.22 -9.84 10.87
C GLU A 231 -6.67 -10.95 11.78
N TRP A 232 -7.22 -12.17 11.66
CA TRP A 232 -6.73 -13.31 12.40
C TRP A 232 -5.27 -13.64 12.06
N TYR A 233 -4.93 -13.64 10.78
CA TYR A 233 -3.55 -13.81 10.36
C TYR A 233 -2.64 -12.71 10.93
N LEU A 234 -3.05 -11.43 10.88
CA LEU A 234 -2.27 -10.33 11.45
C LEU A 234 -2.08 -10.50 12.97
N HIS A 235 -3.10 -10.99 13.66
CA HIS A 235 -3.02 -11.29 15.10
C HIS A 235 -1.92 -12.30 15.41
N THR A 236 -1.79 -13.36 14.61
CA THR A 236 -0.75 -14.38 14.78
C THR A 236 0.67 -13.85 14.50
N LYS A 237 0.77 -12.68 13.86
CA LYS A 237 2.05 -12.04 13.51
C LYS A 237 2.43 -10.90 14.45
N LYS A 238 1.70 -10.65 15.52
CA LYS A 238 2.10 -9.73 16.59
C LYS A 238 3.33 -10.25 17.33
N GLN A 239 4.02 -9.36 18.04
CA GLN A 239 5.17 -9.72 18.89
C GLN A 239 4.78 -10.72 20.00
N LEU A 240 3.63 -10.49 20.61
CA LEU A 240 3.01 -11.38 21.60
C LEU A 240 1.59 -11.66 21.10
N PRO A 241 1.40 -12.67 20.28
CA PRO A 241 0.07 -13.04 19.82
C PRO A 241 -0.71 -13.60 21.02
N ASP A 242 -1.96 -13.13 21.15
CA ASP A 242 -2.88 -13.72 22.13
C ASP A 242 -3.11 -15.19 21.77
N ASP A 243 -3.32 -16.05 22.79
CA ASP A 243 -3.64 -17.44 22.55
C ASP A 243 -4.99 -17.57 21.80
N PRO A 244 -5.00 -18.15 20.58
CA PRO A 244 -6.20 -18.29 19.79
C PRO A 244 -7.34 -19.03 20.49
N LEU A 245 -7.01 -20.02 21.33
CA LEU A 245 -8.00 -20.77 22.09
C LEU A 245 -8.63 -19.92 23.18
N ASN A 246 -7.86 -19.09 23.85
CA ASN A 246 -8.39 -18.17 24.86
C ASN A 246 -9.34 -17.13 24.21
N ILE A 247 -8.95 -16.56 23.08
CA ILE A 247 -9.82 -15.63 22.34
C ILE A 247 -11.11 -16.35 21.89
N ALA A 248 -10.99 -17.55 21.34
CA ALA A 248 -12.15 -18.33 20.91
C ALA A 248 -13.10 -18.61 22.10
N ARG A 249 -12.56 -18.98 23.27
CA ARG A 249 -13.35 -19.20 24.48
C ARG A 249 -14.03 -17.94 24.98
N GLN A 250 -13.30 -16.82 25.05
CA GLN A 250 -13.85 -15.51 25.45
C GLN A 250 -14.97 -15.02 24.54
N CYS A 251 -14.89 -15.33 23.23
CA CYS A 251 -15.92 -15.02 22.25
C CYS A 251 -16.97 -16.14 22.12
N ASN A 252 -17.03 -17.10 23.06
CA ASN A 252 -17.93 -18.27 23.02
C ASN A 252 -17.92 -18.94 21.62
N TYR A 253 -16.71 -19.11 21.04
CA TYR A 253 -16.50 -19.65 19.69
C TYR A 253 -17.35 -18.99 18.59
N GLY A 254 -17.75 -17.74 18.82
CA GLY A 254 -18.59 -16.99 17.90
C GLY A 254 -20.07 -17.35 17.94
N GLN A 255 -20.51 -18.19 18.88
CA GLN A 255 -21.91 -18.62 19.00
C GLN A 255 -22.86 -17.44 19.19
N ASP A 256 -22.51 -16.49 20.05
CA ASP A 256 -23.35 -15.32 20.33
C ASP A 256 -23.52 -14.41 19.09
N GLN A 257 -22.49 -14.35 18.23
CA GLN A 257 -22.57 -13.59 16.98
C GLN A 257 -23.38 -14.36 15.93
N LEU A 258 -23.25 -15.68 15.90
CA LEU A 258 -24.05 -16.53 14.98
C LEU A 258 -25.53 -16.47 15.35
N ALA A 259 -25.88 -16.52 16.62
CA ALA A 259 -27.25 -16.37 17.09
C ALA A 259 -27.88 -15.04 16.60
N LYS A 260 -27.17 -13.91 16.80
CA LYS A 260 -27.63 -12.60 16.30
C LYS A 260 -27.84 -12.55 14.79
N VAL A 261 -26.98 -13.23 14.02
CA VAL A 261 -27.14 -13.31 12.55
C VAL A 261 -28.35 -14.14 12.17
N ASN A 262 -28.61 -15.22 12.89
CA ASN A 262 -29.77 -16.07 12.66
C ASN A 262 -31.06 -15.31 13.02
N ASP A 263 -31.09 -14.60 14.15
CA ASP A 263 -32.23 -13.76 14.57
C ASP A 263 -32.55 -12.70 13.51
N LEU A 264 -31.53 -12.00 12.99
CA LEU A 264 -31.71 -11.03 11.90
C LEU A 264 -32.20 -11.66 10.60
N ALA A 265 -31.72 -12.84 10.26
CA ALA A 265 -32.17 -13.58 9.08
C ALA A 265 -33.65 -14.01 9.22
N GLU A 266 -34.06 -14.45 10.42
CA GLU A 266 -35.46 -14.79 10.71
C GLU A 266 -36.36 -13.55 10.67
N GLU A 267 -35.90 -12.40 11.18
CA GLU A 267 -36.63 -11.13 11.08
C GLU A 267 -36.83 -10.70 9.62
N ASP A 268 -35.81 -10.82 8.79
CA ASP A 268 -35.89 -10.46 7.36
C ASP A 268 -36.83 -11.43 6.61
N HIS A 269 -36.80 -12.73 6.93
CA HIS A 269 -37.75 -13.71 6.41
C HIS A 269 -39.19 -13.33 6.77
N ASN A 270 -39.44 -13.03 8.04
CA ASN A 270 -40.77 -12.69 8.52
C ASN A 270 -41.29 -11.40 7.88
N LYS A 271 -40.43 -10.40 7.65
CA LYS A 271 -40.80 -9.17 6.92
C LYS A 271 -41.15 -9.45 5.47
N ALA A 272 -40.32 -10.22 4.77
CA ALA A 272 -40.59 -10.57 3.38
C ALA A 272 -41.89 -11.35 3.21
N ASP A 273 -42.18 -12.30 4.11
CA ASP A 273 -43.42 -13.05 4.11
C ASP A 273 -44.67 -12.15 4.38
N GLN A 274 -44.52 -11.13 5.25
CA GLN A 274 -45.59 -10.18 5.50
C GLN A 274 -45.84 -9.23 4.31
N GLU A 275 -44.78 -8.80 3.62
CA GLU A 275 -44.88 -7.85 2.50
C GLU A 275 -45.41 -8.56 1.22
N THR A 276 -44.96 -9.77 0.93
CA THR A 276 -45.26 -10.42 -0.34
C THR A 276 -46.31 -11.54 -0.24
N GLY A 277 -46.66 -11.96 0.97
CA GLY A 277 -47.53 -13.14 1.21
C GLY A 277 -46.94 -14.46 0.70
N ARG A 278 -45.62 -14.51 0.48
CA ARG A 278 -44.88 -15.67 0.02
C ARG A 278 -43.70 -15.95 0.95
N PRO A 279 -43.29 -17.21 1.13
CA PRO A 279 -42.04 -17.50 1.81
C PRO A 279 -40.86 -16.78 1.16
N ALA A 280 -39.98 -16.21 1.97
CA ALA A 280 -38.88 -15.35 1.50
C ALA A 280 -37.97 -16.04 0.48
N PHE A 281 -37.81 -17.36 0.54
CA PHE A 281 -36.97 -18.06 -0.44
C PHE A 281 -37.56 -18.10 -1.85
N TYR A 282 -38.87 -17.86 -2.00
CA TYR A 282 -39.51 -17.72 -3.32
C TYR A 282 -39.18 -16.38 -3.96
N ASP A 283 -38.94 -15.33 -3.15
CA ASP A 283 -38.57 -14.03 -3.67
C ASP A 283 -37.12 -13.99 -4.17
N ASN A 284 -36.30 -14.88 -3.65
CA ASN A 284 -34.96 -15.16 -4.17
C ASN A 284 -34.95 -16.17 -5.32
N ALA A 285 -36.12 -16.64 -5.77
CA ALA A 285 -36.24 -17.53 -6.90
C ALA A 285 -35.68 -16.84 -8.15
N ILE A 286 -34.72 -17.45 -8.77
CA ILE A 286 -34.16 -16.98 -10.02
C ILE A 286 -35.27 -17.01 -11.07
N PRO A 287 -35.44 -15.96 -11.88
CA PRO A 287 -36.43 -15.91 -12.92
C PRO A 287 -36.42 -17.22 -13.77
N THR A 288 -37.58 -17.73 -14.10
CA THR A 288 -37.74 -18.99 -14.87
C THR A 288 -37.03 -18.98 -16.21
N GLU A 289 -36.56 -17.82 -16.66
CA GLU A 289 -35.75 -17.63 -17.87
C GLU A 289 -34.29 -18.15 -17.74
N TYR A 290 -33.84 -18.50 -16.53
CA TYR A 290 -32.49 -18.94 -16.27
C TYR A 290 -32.44 -20.31 -15.59
N GLU A 291 -31.42 -21.06 -15.91
CA GLU A 291 -31.07 -22.27 -15.17
C GLU A 291 -30.20 -21.88 -13.95
N HIS A 292 -30.67 -22.24 -12.78
CA HIS A 292 -30.09 -21.78 -11.53
C HIS A 292 -28.68 -22.29 -11.24
N SER A 293 -28.39 -23.53 -11.63
CA SER A 293 -27.12 -24.18 -11.28
C SER A 293 -25.89 -23.60 -11.98
N ILE A 294 -26.10 -23.01 -13.14
CA ILE A 294 -25.00 -22.57 -14.01
C ILE A 294 -25.21 -21.17 -14.62
N GLY A 295 -26.27 -20.45 -14.26
CA GLY A 295 -26.59 -19.14 -14.78
C GLY A 295 -26.91 -19.12 -16.28
N ILE A 296 -27.23 -20.25 -16.88
CA ILE A 296 -27.53 -20.35 -18.31
C ILE A 296 -28.99 -19.97 -18.54
N ARG A 297 -29.19 -19.04 -19.42
CA ARG A 297 -30.52 -18.59 -19.84
C ARG A 297 -31.22 -19.71 -20.64
N LYS A 298 -32.39 -20.15 -20.20
CA LYS A 298 -33.25 -21.05 -20.99
C LYS A 298 -33.82 -20.28 -22.16
N GLY A 299 -33.22 -20.46 -23.31
CA GLY A 299 -33.83 -20.01 -24.55
C GLY A 299 -35.10 -20.83 -24.87
N PRO A 300 -36.06 -20.26 -25.64
CA PRO A 300 -37.17 -21.09 -26.12
C PRO A 300 -36.61 -22.24 -26.97
N MET A 301 -36.90 -23.45 -26.58
CA MET A 301 -36.62 -24.60 -27.45
C MET A 301 -37.42 -24.40 -28.74
N LYS A 302 -36.72 -24.29 -29.87
CA LYS A 302 -37.36 -24.37 -31.20
C LYS A 302 -37.68 -25.79 -31.54
#